data_77388ce1d462603fd7b05a9b7f742f6c
#
_entry.id   77388ce1d462603fd7b05a9b7f742f6c
#
_cell.length_a   1.000
_cell.length_b   1.000
_cell.length_c   1.000
_cell.angle_alpha   90.00
_cell.angle_beta   90.00
_cell.angle_gamma   90.00
#
_symmetry.space_group_name_H-M   'P 1'
#
loop_
_entity.id
_entity.type
_entity.pdbx_description
1 polymer ?
#
loop_
_entity_poly.entity_id
_entity_poly.type
_entity_poly.pdbx_seq_one_letter_code
_entity_poly.pdbx_strand_id
1 'polypeptide(L)'
;MTPEKPDLDAGACLHISTTWVAAFNGALADPEAATLDALFLSDCHLRSVLAFSWTLETYSGTSAVCEALRHISDDHKLGVITLNAQDLQPHCVQRAGEWTVECLLTFSTPVGPCEGVLRLCSDGSGQWKAWSLVLALIEIAGHEEAYKRPQDASASNNRSFQGPNWKDKRDARNRFEDREPEVLVVGAGQAGLSVGARLRQLGVDALVVDQNARLGDNWRNRYHALVLHNQRHVNHLPYMPFPETWPTYIPKDKLADWFAYYADAMDLAVWMGTRFVNADYDAADKRWCVTLETPTGEKTVRPAHIIMATGVSAIPNRKKLPELQPFEGPVIHSADYQTPDPEKFGSVVVMGTGTSAHDVAQDLAENGVKVTMVQRSPTMVQNVEPTAQLPYAIYGKALSTDVCDLLTVGTPMALYKASSRLSLKVAEELDKPLIEGLKKTDFKVNVGEDGVSWQLMYLTRGGGYYFNVGCSDLIINGQVRVVQSDQITSFEASGLVLASGEHIHADLVITATGYLGQREMAARLLGDALAERIGPVWDVNSDTQELNNMWMETPQPGLWFFAGSLAQSRIYSKYLGLQIQAKLLGLM
;
A
#
# COMPACT_ATOMS: atom_id res chain seq x y z
N MET A 1 17.28 26.39 9.89
CA MET A 1 18.60 26.15 9.27
C MET A 1 18.74 24.67 9.08
N THR A 2 19.08 24.21 7.90
CA THR A 2 19.41 22.80 7.69
C THR A 2 20.71 22.51 8.43
N PRO A 3 20.82 21.45 9.25
CA PRO A 3 22.08 21.12 9.92
C PRO A 3 23.21 20.97 8.90
N GLU A 4 24.41 21.46 9.24
CA GLU A 4 25.58 21.31 8.38
C GLU A 4 25.95 19.82 8.30
N LYS A 5 26.34 19.37 7.08
CA LYS A 5 26.73 17.97 6.89
C LYS A 5 27.98 17.67 7.72
N PRO A 6 27.94 16.65 8.59
CA PRO A 6 29.14 16.24 9.33
C PRO A 6 30.19 15.70 8.35
N ASP A 7 31.46 16.00 8.64
CA ASP A 7 32.60 15.48 7.86
C ASP A 7 32.89 14.03 8.28
N LEU A 8 32.14 13.11 7.72
CA LEU A 8 32.22 11.67 7.98
C LEU A 8 32.52 10.93 6.69
N ASP A 9 33.64 10.26 6.65
CA ASP A 9 33.93 9.28 5.61
C ASP A 9 33.31 7.90 5.91
N ALA A 10 33.45 6.96 4.99
CA ALA A 10 32.91 5.61 5.15
C ALA A 10 33.53 4.85 6.35
N GLY A 11 34.80 5.11 6.66
CA GLY A 11 35.51 4.51 7.79
C GLY A 11 34.96 5.02 9.13
N ALA A 12 34.69 6.32 9.23
CA ALA A 12 34.05 6.91 10.40
C ALA A 12 32.63 6.39 10.61
N CYS A 13 31.83 6.31 9.55
CA CYS A 13 30.47 5.73 9.61
C CYS A 13 30.51 4.27 10.08
N LEU A 14 31.42 3.47 9.56
CA LEU A 14 31.59 2.06 9.98
C LEU A 14 31.99 1.97 11.45
N HIS A 15 32.95 2.79 11.90
CA HIS A 15 33.39 2.82 13.30
C HIS A 15 32.25 3.19 14.25
N ILE A 16 31.50 4.25 13.94
CA ILE A 16 30.33 4.69 14.71
C ILE A 16 29.31 3.55 14.85
N SER A 17 28.94 2.93 13.72
CA SER A 17 27.97 1.84 13.69
C SER A 17 28.43 0.61 14.47
N THR A 18 29.70 0.21 14.28
CA THR A 18 30.28 -0.95 14.99
C THR A 18 30.34 -0.70 16.50
N THR A 19 30.73 0.50 16.92
CA THR A 19 30.80 0.87 18.34
C THR A 19 29.42 0.82 18.99
N TRP A 20 28.41 1.39 18.34
CA TRP A 20 27.04 1.36 18.86
C TRP A 20 26.49 -0.08 18.94
N VAL A 21 26.67 -0.89 17.90
CA VAL A 21 26.20 -2.29 17.85
C VAL A 21 26.87 -3.13 18.95
N ALA A 22 28.16 -2.94 19.20
CA ALA A 22 28.87 -3.63 20.29
C ALA A 22 28.31 -3.26 21.67
N ALA A 23 28.07 -1.95 21.91
CA ALA A 23 27.47 -1.46 23.14
C ALA A 23 26.02 -1.98 23.32
N PHE A 24 25.23 -2.01 22.23
CA PHE A 24 23.86 -2.52 22.25
C PHE A 24 23.80 -4.02 22.58
N ASN A 25 24.65 -4.83 21.94
CA ASN A 25 24.77 -6.26 22.30
C ASN A 25 25.16 -6.46 23.76
N GLY A 26 26.07 -5.64 24.30
CA GLY A 26 26.45 -5.66 25.71
C GLY A 26 25.26 -5.34 26.64
N ALA A 27 24.48 -4.31 26.29
CA ALA A 27 23.30 -3.91 27.04
C ALA A 27 22.16 -4.94 26.99
N LEU A 28 21.99 -5.64 25.86
CA LEU A 28 21.01 -6.74 25.74
C LEU A 28 21.41 -7.98 26.57
N ALA A 29 22.70 -8.21 26.78
CA ALA A 29 23.19 -9.31 27.61
C ALA A 29 22.96 -9.06 29.12
N ASP A 30 22.87 -7.80 29.55
CA ASP A 30 22.55 -7.39 30.91
C ASP A 30 21.50 -6.27 30.92
N PRO A 31 20.22 -6.62 30.75
CA PRO A 31 19.12 -5.66 30.64
C PRO A 31 18.91 -4.76 31.87
N GLU A 32 19.39 -5.19 33.06
CA GLU A 32 19.34 -4.42 34.29
C GLU A 32 20.42 -3.32 34.35
N ALA A 33 21.45 -3.43 33.51
CA ALA A 33 22.46 -2.38 33.43
C ALA A 33 21.85 -1.08 32.89
N ALA A 34 22.09 0.04 33.57
CA ALA A 34 21.63 1.38 33.19
C ALA A 34 22.18 1.90 31.83
N THR A 35 22.88 1.05 31.09
CA THR A 35 23.57 1.38 29.83
C THR A 35 22.65 1.45 28.62
N LEU A 36 21.51 0.73 28.63
CA LEU A 36 20.60 0.67 27.48
C LEU A 36 20.02 2.06 27.15
N ASP A 37 19.56 2.80 28.15
CA ASP A 37 18.95 4.12 27.98
C ASP A 37 19.91 5.16 27.36
N ALA A 38 21.21 5.01 27.63
CA ALA A 38 22.26 5.90 27.12
C ALA A 38 22.50 5.76 25.60
N LEU A 39 22.05 4.63 25.00
CA LEU A 39 22.25 4.33 23.57
C LEU A 39 21.22 4.98 22.66
N PHE A 40 20.14 5.54 23.22
CA PHE A 40 19.04 6.11 22.47
C PHE A 40 18.90 7.61 22.69
N LEU A 41 18.43 8.32 21.68
CA LEU A 41 17.99 9.72 21.82
C LEU A 41 16.65 9.79 22.55
N SER A 42 16.36 10.93 23.18
CA SER A 42 15.10 11.13 23.91
C SER A 42 13.85 11.00 23.04
N ASP A 43 13.95 11.35 21.75
CA ASP A 43 12.91 11.28 20.72
C ASP A 43 13.10 10.09 19.77
N CYS A 44 13.74 9.02 20.24
CA CYS A 44 13.99 7.82 19.46
C CYS A 44 12.72 7.03 19.15
N HIS A 45 12.83 6.16 18.15
CA HIS A 45 11.78 5.25 17.73
C HIS A 45 12.32 3.82 17.57
N LEU A 46 11.56 2.84 18.05
CA LEU A 46 11.77 1.42 17.80
C LEU A 46 10.54 0.88 17.06
N ARG A 47 10.73 0.31 15.89
CA ARG A 47 9.67 -0.39 15.17
C ARG A 47 9.99 -1.88 15.13
N SER A 48 9.10 -2.70 15.69
CA SER A 48 9.11 -4.15 15.54
C SER A 48 8.20 -4.55 14.38
N VAL A 49 8.75 -5.32 13.46
CA VAL A 49 8.01 -5.90 12.34
C VAL A 49 8.10 -7.41 12.47
N LEU A 50 7.27 -7.96 13.34
CA LEU A 50 7.23 -9.39 13.73
C LEU A 50 8.51 -9.89 14.44
N ALA A 51 9.40 -9.02 14.88
CA ALA A 51 10.69 -9.45 15.44
C ALA A 51 10.60 -9.91 16.91
N PHE A 52 9.74 -9.28 17.73
CA PHE A 52 9.49 -9.70 19.11
C PHE A 52 8.02 -9.93 19.47
N SER A 53 7.16 -9.84 18.49
CA SER A 53 5.76 -10.24 18.57
C SER A 53 5.30 -10.58 17.16
N TRP A 54 4.09 -11.10 17.02
CA TRP A 54 3.50 -11.38 15.70
C TRP A 54 2.71 -10.18 15.13
N THR A 55 2.96 -8.98 15.66
CA THR A 55 2.30 -7.72 15.26
C THR A 55 3.30 -6.70 14.71
N LEU A 56 2.78 -5.66 14.10
CA LEU A 56 3.53 -4.46 13.75
C LEU A 56 3.38 -3.47 14.91
N GLU A 57 4.49 -3.06 15.51
CA GLU A 57 4.49 -2.21 16.71
C GLU A 57 5.53 -1.11 16.61
N THR A 58 5.16 0.11 17.00
CA THR A 58 6.08 1.24 17.07
C THR A 58 6.09 1.84 18.47
N TYR A 59 7.26 1.90 19.08
CA TYR A 59 7.53 2.51 20.37
C TYR A 59 8.28 3.82 20.17
N SER A 60 7.93 4.87 20.92
CA SER A 60 8.53 6.21 20.78
C SER A 60 8.99 6.76 22.12
N GLY A 61 10.18 7.34 22.13
CA GLY A 61 10.86 7.85 23.32
C GLY A 61 11.65 6.77 24.07
N THR A 62 12.74 7.20 24.73
CA THR A 62 13.71 6.29 25.37
C THR A 62 13.06 5.33 26.34
N SER A 63 12.13 5.79 27.19
CA SER A 63 11.48 4.95 28.20
C SER A 63 10.71 3.80 27.56
N ALA A 64 9.81 4.07 26.59
CA ALA A 64 9.01 3.05 25.94
C ALA A 64 9.86 2.08 25.11
N VAL A 65 10.90 2.59 24.43
CA VAL A 65 11.82 1.78 23.64
C VAL A 65 12.61 0.81 24.53
N CYS A 66 13.19 1.31 25.63
CA CYS A 66 13.97 0.49 26.53
C CYS A 66 13.09 -0.51 27.30
N GLU A 67 11.87 -0.13 27.67
CA GLU A 67 10.91 -1.03 28.29
C GLU A 67 10.53 -2.18 27.33
N ALA A 68 10.23 -1.87 26.06
CA ALA A 68 9.95 -2.89 25.06
C ALA A 68 11.13 -3.87 24.89
N LEU A 69 12.36 -3.35 24.81
CA LEU A 69 13.56 -4.19 24.66
C LEU A 69 13.86 -5.07 25.89
N ARG A 70 13.53 -4.61 27.11
CA ARG A 70 13.70 -5.38 28.35
C ARG A 70 12.66 -6.49 28.51
N HIS A 71 11.51 -6.35 27.89
CA HIS A 71 10.37 -7.28 28.06
C HIS A 71 10.16 -8.22 26.85
N ILE A 72 11.16 -8.35 25.98
CA ILE A 72 11.10 -9.33 24.88
C ILE A 72 11.00 -10.73 25.48
N SER A 73 9.99 -11.49 25.05
CA SER A 73 9.79 -12.88 25.49
C SER A 73 10.95 -13.78 25.06
N ASP A 74 11.15 -14.89 25.79
CA ASP A 74 12.20 -15.86 25.46
C ASP A 74 12.05 -16.44 24.05
N ASP A 75 10.82 -16.60 23.56
CA ASP A 75 10.53 -17.09 22.21
C ASP A 75 10.96 -16.12 21.11
N HIS A 76 11.16 -14.84 21.44
CA HIS A 76 11.58 -13.79 20.50
C HIS A 76 12.91 -13.13 20.91
N LYS A 77 13.63 -13.72 21.86
CA LYS A 77 14.89 -13.17 22.37
C LYS A 77 15.88 -12.87 21.24
N LEU A 78 16.37 -11.66 21.20
CA LEU A 78 17.33 -11.22 20.17
C LEU A 78 18.66 -11.94 20.35
N GLY A 79 19.16 -12.55 19.31
CA GLY A 79 20.53 -13.03 19.21
C GLY A 79 21.52 -11.88 19.01
N VAL A 80 22.79 -12.22 18.81
CA VAL A 80 23.84 -11.23 18.57
C VAL A 80 23.56 -10.46 17.27
N ILE A 81 23.47 -9.14 17.37
CA ILE A 81 23.26 -8.24 16.24
C ILE A 81 24.59 -7.90 15.59
N THR A 82 24.63 -7.98 14.27
CA THR A 82 25.80 -7.64 13.44
C THR A 82 25.41 -6.67 12.32
N LEU A 83 26.39 -5.95 11.80
CA LEU A 83 26.20 -5.08 10.64
C LEU A 83 26.09 -5.92 9.34
N ASN A 84 25.11 -5.58 8.50
CA ASN A 84 25.03 -6.07 7.13
C ASN A 84 25.64 -5.05 6.14
N ALA A 85 26.96 -4.99 6.12
CA ALA A 85 27.69 -4.08 5.24
C ALA A 85 27.79 -4.59 3.78
N GLN A 86 27.33 -5.81 3.49
CA GLN A 86 27.30 -6.36 2.11
C GLN A 86 26.20 -5.71 1.28
N ASP A 87 25.01 -5.58 1.85
CA ASP A 87 23.85 -5.02 1.17
C ASP A 87 23.85 -3.49 1.19
N LEU A 88 24.32 -2.89 2.30
CA LEU A 88 24.47 -1.43 2.43
C LEU A 88 25.62 -1.09 3.39
N GLN A 89 26.66 -0.47 2.86
CA GLN A 89 27.74 0.06 3.70
C GLN A 89 27.22 1.16 4.61
N PRO A 90 27.60 1.21 5.91
CA PRO A 90 27.27 2.32 6.78
C PRO A 90 27.66 3.66 6.14
N HIS A 91 26.74 4.59 6.07
CA HIS A 91 26.94 5.86 5.37
C HIS A 91 26.20 7.01 6.04
N CYS A 92 26.71 8.22 5.80
CA CYS A 92 26.08 9.45 6.28
C CYS A 92 25.06 9.95 5.26
N VAL A 93 23.79 10.03 5.68
CA VAL A 93 22.66 10.43 4.84
C VAL A 93 21.69 11.31 5.64
N GLN A 94 21.00 12.23 4.95
CA GLN A 94 19.96 13.03 5.59
C GLN A 94 18.63 12.28 5.57
N ARG A 95 18.00 12.12 6.76
CA ARG A 95 16.67 11.54 6.95
C ARG A 95 15.82 12.48 7.78
N ALA A 96 14.61 12.79 7.30
CA ALA A 96 13.67 13.70 7.97
C ALA A 96 14.30 15.04 8.48
N GLY A 97 15.31 15.52 7.76
CA GLY A 97 16.02 16.77 8.07
C GLY A 97 17.30 16.62 8.90
N GLU A 98 17.50 15.46 9.55
CA GLU A 98 18.67 15.18 10.38
C GLU A 98 19.74 14.40 9.62
N TRP A 99 21.02 14.70 9.91
CA TRP A 99 22.14 13.89 9.40
C TRP A 99 22.29 12.63 10.24
N THR A 100 22.17 11.49 9.60
CA THR A 100 22.20 10.18 10.24
C THR A 100 23.32 9.32 9.68
N VAL A 101 23.93 8.50 10.52
CA VAL A 101 24.65 7.31 10.07
C VAL A 101 23.63 6.18 9.95
N GLU A 102 23.32 5.78 8.71
CA GLU A 102 22.37 4.72 8.40
C GLU A 102 23.10 3.44 8.04
N CYS A 103 22.67 2.32 8.63
CA CYS A 103 23.21 1.00 8.32
C CYS A 103 22.15 -0.09 8.47
N LEU A 104 22.40 -1.25 7.84
CA LEU A 104 21.60 -2.44 7.99
C LEU A 104 22.20 -3.36 9.05
N LEU A 105 21.29 -4.12 9.68
CA LEU A 105 21.62 -5.09 10.73
C LEU A 105 21.13 -6.47 10.32
N THR A 106 21.83 -7.51 10.81
CA THR A 106 21.37 -8.90 10.78
C THR A 106 21.49 -9.52 12.16
N PHE A 107 20.54 -10.34 12.50
CA PHE A 107 20.49 -11.11 13.75
C PHE A 107 19.53 -12.28 13.61
N SER A 108 19.35 -13.05 14.65
CA SER A 108 18.34 -14.12 14.70
C SER A 108 17.54 -14.04 16.01
N THR A 109 16.36 -14.61 15.98
CA THR A 109 15.57 -14.98 17.17
C THR A 109 15.33 -16.49 17.16
N PRO A 110 14.80 -17.11 18.20
CA PRO A 110 14.36 -18.50 18.15
C PRO A 110 13.35 -18.78 17.04
N VAL A 111 12.54 -17.77 16.65
CA VAL A 111 11.59 -17.87 15.53
C VAL A 111 12.29 -17.99 14.18
N GLY A 112 13.36 -17.22 13.96
CA GLY A 112 14.08 -17.23 12.68
C GLY A 112 15.03 -16.06 12.47
N PRO A 113 15.62 -15.97 11.26
CA PRO A 113 16.51 -14.88 10.88
C PRO A 113 15.76 -13.55 10.76
N CYS A 114 16.42 -12.49 11.14
CA CYS A 114 15.92 -11.12 11.19
C CYS A 114 16.90 -10.16 10.53
N GLU A 115 16.36 -9.05 10.03
CA GLU A 115 17.09 -7.88 9.53
C GLU A 115 16.66 -6.62 10.28
N GLY A 116 17.47 -5.57 10.21
CA GLY A 116 17.14 -4.30 10.83
C GLY A 116 17.71 -3.10 10.08
N VAL A 117 17.18 -1.93 10.43
CA VAL A 117 17.69 -0.63 10.01
C VAL A 117 18.03 0.18 11.25
N LEU A 118 19.24 0.66 11.33
CA LEU A 118 19.69 1.55 12.39
C LEU A 118 20.03 2.93 11.81
N ARG A 119 19.49 3.97 12.45
CA ARG A 119 19.83 5.37 12.16
C ARG A 119 20.33 6.02 13.42
N LEU A 120 21.59 6.42 13.39
CA LEU A 120 22.27 7.09 14.49
C LEU A 120 22.37 8.59 14.20
N CYS A 121 22.04 9.43 15.19
CA CYS A 121 22.28 10.87 15.15
C CYS A 121 23.22 11.28 16.27
N SER A 122 23.96 12.38 16.07
CA SER A 122 24.77 12.99 17.10
C SER A 122 23.87 13.67 18.15
N ASP A 123 24.18 13.47 19.44
CA ASP A 123 23.46 14.12 20.54
C ASP A 123 24.00 15.55 20.85
N GLY A 124 24.85 16.07 20.00
CA GLY A 124 25.51 17.40 20.18
C GLY A 124 26.72 17.38 21.10
N SER A 125 26.97 16.32 21.88
CA SER A 125 28.18 16.14 22.70
C SER A 125 29.29 15.38 21.97
N GLY A 126 29.02 14.92 20.73
CA GLY A 126 29.89 14.07 19.94
C GLY A 126 29.59 12.58 20.08
N GLN A 127 28.58 12.19 20.88
CA GLN A 127 28.11 10.81 20.95
C GLN A 127 27.04 10.54 19.89
N TRP A 128 27.12 9.35 19.29
CA TRP A 128 26.14 8.88 18.31
C TRP A 128 25.17 7.91 18.98
N LYS A 129 23.88 8.26 18.96
CA LYS A 129 22.81 7.51 19.61
C LYS A 129 21.75 7.09 18.59
N ALA A 130 21.05 6.00 18.86
CA ALA A 130 19.98 5.56 17.99
C ALA A 130 18.80 6.54 18.04
N TRP A 131 18.46 7.09 16.87
CA TRP A 131 17.25 7.83 16.64
C TRP A 131 16.13 6.92 16.14
N SER A 132 16.47 5.95 15.31
CA SER A 132 15.54 4.95 14.83
C SER A 132 16.21 3.60 14.76
N LEU A 133 15.58 2.59 15.37
CA LEU A 133 15.93 1.18 15.27
C LEU A 133 14.72 0.41 14.77
N VAL A 134 14.89 -0.37 13.72
CA VAL A 134 13.85 -1.24 13.17
C VAL A 134 14.37 -2.65 13.14
N LEU A 135 13.55 -3.57 13.61
CA LEU A 135 13.86 -5.00 13.68
C LEU A 135 12.73 -5.77 12.98
N ALA A 136 13.06 -6.57 11.97
CA ALA A 136 12.09 -7.25 11.13
C ALA A 136 12.41 -8.75 10.98
N LEU A 137 11.41 -9.60 11.21
CA LEU A 137 11.50 -11.04 10.92
C LEU A 137 11.52 -11.24 9.39
N ILE A 138 12.42 -12.09 8.92
CA ILE A 138 12.60 -12.37 7.49
C ILE A 138 11.89 -13.64 7.06
N GLU A 139 12.00 -14.70 7.87
CA GLU A 139 11.39 -16.00 7.63
C GLU A 139 11.30 -16.80 8.95
N ILE A 140 10.49 -17.84 8.97
CA ILE A 140 10.40 -18.78 10.09
C ILE A 140 11.40 -19.90 9.84
N ALA A 141 12.28 -20.17 10.83
CA ALA A 141 13.32 -21.18 10.71
C ALA A 141 12.72 -22.58 10.43
N GLY A 142 13.26 -23.25 9.41
CA GLY A 142 12.78 -24.55 8.94
C GLY A 142 11.53 -24.49 8.06
N HIS A 143 11.02 -23.29 7.81
CA HIS A 143 9.84 -23.05 6.96
C HIS A 143 10.12 -21.96 5.91
N GLU A 144 11.33 -21.95 5.36
CA GLU A 144 11.79 -21.00 4.35
C GLU A 144 10.93 -21.09 3.08
N GLU A 145 10.88 -20.00 2.33
CA GLU A 145 10.22 -19.96 1.02
C GLU A 145 10.82 -21.01 0.06
N ALA A 146 9.96 -21.62 -0.76
CA ALA A 146 10.33 -22.79 -1.59
C ALA A 146 11.50 -22.52 -2.54
N TYR A 147 11.65 -21.30 -3.07
CA TYR A 147 12.75 -20.95 -3.97
C TYR A 147 14.13 -20.93 -3.26
N LYS A 148 14.16 -20.81 -1.94
CA LYS A 148 15.37 -20.85 -1.12
C LYS A 148 15.79 -22.27 -0.74
N ARG A 149 14.86 -23.24 -0.81
CA ARG A 149 15.11 -24.62 -0.44
C ARG A 149 15.94 -25.33 -1.50
N PRO A 150 16.83 -26.24 -1.13
CA PRO A 150 17.52 -27.09 -2.09
C PRO A 150 16.50 -27.83 -2.97
N GLN A 151 16.62 -27.71 -4.28
CA GLN A 151 15.78 -28.49 -5.19
C GLN A 151 16.18 -29.95 -5.10
N ASP A 152 15.18 -30.82 -4.86
CA ASP A 152 15.41 -32.27 -4.94
C ASP A 152 15.63 -32.65 -6.41
N ALA A 153 16.89 -32.90 -6.77
CA ALA A 153 17.29 -33.30 -8.09
C ALA A 153 16.62 -34.63 -8.54
N SER A 154 16.21 -35.48 -7.59
CA SER A 154 15.51 -36.73 -7.87
C SER A 154 14.05 -36.50 -8.32
N ALA A 155 13.39 -35.51 -7.77
CA ALA A 155 12.01 -35.16 -8.15
C ALA A 155 11.92 -34.56 -9.56
N SER A 156 12.98 -33.83 -10.01
CA SER A 156 13.03 -33.22 -11.34
C SER A 156 13.25 -34.22 -12.47
N ASN A 157 13.78 -35.43 -12.17
CA ASN A 157 14.15 -36.44 -13.16
C ASN A 157 13.16 -37.61 -13.30
N ASN A 158 12.03 -37.58 -12.57
CA ASN A 158 11.01 -38.63 -12.70
C ASN A 158 10.20 -38.44 -14.00
N ARG A 159 10.76 -38.97 -15.09
CA ARG A 159 10.15 -38.92 -16.43
C ARG A 159 9.25 -40.14 -16.66
N SER A 160 8.12 -40.18 -15.97
CA SER A 160 7.06 -41.12 -16.32
C SER A 160 6.24 -40.55 -17.46
N PHE A 161 6.12 -41.29 -18.57
CA PHE A 161 5.19 -40.95 -19.64
C PHE A 161 3.78 -41.51 -19.40
N GLN A 162 3.55 -42.16 -18.26
CA GLN A 162 2.26 -42.70 -17.87
C GLN A 162 1.62 -41.83 -16.79
N GLY A 163 0.29 -41.72 -16.84
CA GLY A 163 -0.48 -40.94 -15.85
C GLY A 163 -0.54 -39.43 -16.13
N PRO A 164 -1.01 -38.65 -15.16
CA PRO A 164 -1.25 -37.22 -15.32
C PRO A 164 0.09 -36.45 -15.50
N ASN A 165 0.12 -35.56 -16.48
CA ASN A 165 1.23 -34.65 -16.70
C ASN A 165 1.23 -33.50 -15.68
N TRP A 166 2.18 -32.57 -15.81
CA TRP A 166 2.29 -31.40 -14.90
C TRP A 166 1.01 -30.57 -14.90
N LYS A 167 0.42 -30.31 -16.08
CA LYS A 167 -0.80 -29.52 -16.20
C LYS A 167 -1.99 -30.22 -15.55
N ASP A 168 -2.16 -31.51 -15.76
CA ASP A 168 -3.26 -32.29 -15.15
C ASP A 168 -3.18 -32.24 -13.62
N LYS A 169 -1.96 -32.36 -13.06
CA LYS A 169 -1.73 -32.28 -11.62
C LYS A 169 -2.01 -30.89 -11.07
N ARG A 170 -1.58 -29.83 -11.78
CA ARG A 170 -1.85 -28.45 -11.43
C ARG A 170 -3.36 -28.16 -11.44
N ASP A 171 -4.06 -28.56 -12.52
CA ASP A 171 -5.48 -28.35 -12.66
C ASP A 171 -6.27 -29.10 -11.57
N ALA A 172 -5.90 -30.34 -11.25
CA ALA A 172 -6.49 -31.10 -10.16
C ALA A 172 -6.28 -30.41 -8.81
N ARG A 173 -5.05 -30.01 -8.51
CA ARG A 173 -4.73 -29.27 -7.28
C ARG A 173 -5.55 -27.98 -7.16
N ASN A 174 -5.71 -27.23 -8.25
CA ASN A 174 -6.37 -25.92 -8.22
C ASN A 174 -7.91 -26.03 -8.17
N ARG A 175 -8.51 -27.22 -8.32
CA ARG A 175 -9.96 -27.44 -8.17
C ARG A 175 -10.43 -27.54 -6.73
N PHE A 176 -9.55 -27.84 -5.79
CA PHE A 176 -9.92 -28.06 -4.37
C PHE A 176 -11.12 -28.99 -4.22
N GLU A 177 -11.12 -30.14 -4.95
CA GLU A 177 -12.18 -31.14 -4.87
C GLU A 177 -11.92 -32.20 -3.79
N ASP A 178 -10.67 -32.40 -3.44
CA ASP A 178 -10.16 -33.42 -2.50
C ASP A 178 -9.72 -32.83 -1.15
N ARG A 179 -9.70 -31.54 -1.01
CA ARG A 179 -9.28 -30.83 0.21
C ARG A 179 -9.85 -29.42 0.27
N GLU A 180 -9.82 -28.83 1.46
CA GLU A 180 -10.15 -27.42 1.70
C GLU A 180 -8.91 -26.52 1.56
N PRO A 181 -9.04 -25.30 1.03
CA PRO A 181 -7.93 -24.34 1.13
C PRO A 181 -7.70 -23.93 2.57
N GLU A 182 -6.46 -23.75 2.96
CA GLU A 182 -6.11 -23.18 4.26
C GLU A 182 -6.43 -21.68 4.31
N VAL A 183 -6.21 -20.99 3.19
CA VAL A 183 -6.42 -19.55 3.05
C VAL A 183 -7.29 -19.26 1.83
N LEU A 184 -8.35 -18.48 2.02
CA LEU A 184 -9.11 -17.88 0.93
C LEU A 184 -8.72 -16.41 0.79
N VAL A 185 -8.25 -16.02 -0.40
CA VAL A 185 -7.91 -14.63 -0.74
C VAL A 185 -9.02 -14.07 -1.62
N VAL A 186 -9.71 -13.04 -1.17
CA VAL A 186 -10.83 -12.41 -1.87
C VAL A 186 -10.34 -11.19 -2.65
N GLY A 187 -10.21 -11.34 -3.96
CA GLY A 187 -9.69 -10.34 -4.90
C GLY A 187 -8.37 -10.76 -5.55
N ALA A 188 -8.31 -10.79 -6.88
CA ALA A 188 -7.13 -11.11 -7.68
C ALA A 188 -6.46 -9.86 -8.29
N GLY A 189 -6.47 -8.75 -7.56
CA GLY A 189 -5.67 -7.56 -7.87
C GLY A 189 -4.23 -7.69 -7.35
N GLN A 190 -3.46 -6.60 -7.40
CA GLN A 190 -2.07 -6.57 -6.93
C GLN A 190 -1.88 -7.12 -5.52
N ALA A 191 -2.79 -6.81 -4.61
CA ALA A 191 -2.73 -7.27 -3.23
C ALA A 191 -2.93 -8.81 -3.15
N GLY A 192 -4.02 -9.32 -3.71
CA GLY A 192 -4.32 -10.76 -3.68
C GLY A 192 -3.28 -11.61 -4.40
N LEU A 193 -2.80 -11.17 -5.56
CA LEU A 193 -1.74 -11.88 -6.28
C LEU A 193 -0.41 -11.88 -5.52
N SER A 194 -0.04 -10.75 -4.89
CA SER A 194 1.20 -10.67 -4.09
C SER A 194 1.16 -11.60 -2.88
N VAL A 195 0.08 -11.57 -2.09
CA VAL A 195 -0.04 -12.45 -0.93
C VAL A 195 -0.23 -13.91 -1.32
N GLY A 196 -0.98 -14.18 -2.41
CA GLY A 196 -1.11 -15.53 -2.96
C GLY A 196 0.25 -16.13 -3.36
N ALA A 197 1.13 -15.32 -3.97
CA ALA A 197 2.48 -15.75 -4.32
C ALA A 197 3.34 -16.02 -3.08
N ARG A 198 3.27 -15.17 -2.05
CA ARG A 198 3.97 -15.42 -0.77
C ARG A 198 3.51 -16.72 -0.12
N LEU A 199 2.19 -16.91 0.02
CA LEU A 199 1.62 -18.13 0.59
C LEU A 199 2.03 -19.38 -0.20
N ARG A 200 2.02 -19.28 -1.53
CA ARG A 200 2.48 -20.38 -2.40
C ARG A 200 3.94 -20.74 -2.16
N GLN A 201 4.83 -19.73 -2.02
CA GLN A 201 6.25 -19.96 -1.73
C GLN A 201 6.47 -20.51 -0.31
N LEU A 202 5.63 -20.13 0.65
CA LEU A 202 5.64 -20.67 2.02
C LEU A 202 5.02 -22.08 2.13
N GLY A 203 4.46 -22.62 1.04
CA GLY A 203 3.85 -23.95 1.02
C GLY A 203 2.44 -23.99 1.61
N VAL A 204 1.79 -22.86 1.76
CA VAL A 204 0.41 -22.74 2.25
C VAL A 204 -0.57 -22.90 1.09
N ASP A 205 -1.57 -23.78 1.26
CA ASP A 205 -2.65 -23.96 0.28
C ASP A 205 -3.61 -22.78 0.28
N ALA A 206 -3.43 -21.88 -0.68
CA ALA A 206 -4.25 -20.69 -0.84
C ALA A 206 -5.07 -20.74 -2.13
N LEU A 207 -6.35 -20.36 -2.01
CA LEU A 207 -7.26 -20.13 -3.14
C LEU A 207 -7.52 -18.64 -3.28
N VAL A 208 -7.24 -18.07 -4.45
CA VAL A 208 -7.57 -16.68 -4.79
C VAL A 208 -8.87 -16.67 -5.59
N VAL A 209 -9.83 -15.84 -5.21
CA VAL A 209 -11.12 -15.70 -5.95
C VAL A 209 -11.33 -14.27 -6.39
N ASP A 210 -11.91 -14.07 -7.57
CA ASP A 210 -12.27 -12.74 -8.08
C ASP A 210 -13.56 -12.80 -8.91
N GLN A 211 -14.44 -11.83 -8.71
CA GLN A 211 -15.72 -11.72 -9.42
C GLN A 211 -15.57 -11.34 -10.90
N ASN A 212 -14.46 -10.74 -11.31
CA ASN A 212 -14.20 -10.40 -12.70
C ASN A 212 -14.02 -11.67 -13.55
N ALA A 213 -14.30 -11.55 -14.83
CA ALA A 213 -14.24 -12.69 -15.75
C ALA A 213 -12.81 -13.21 -15.95
N ARG A 214 -11.81 -12.35 -15.91
CA ARG A 214 -10.40 -12.71 -16.13
C ARG A 214 -9.43 -11.84 -15.30
N LEU A 215 -8.26 -12.40 -15.05
CA LEU A 215 -7.17 -11.70 -14.38
C LEU A 215 -6.84 -10.37 -15.06
N GLY A 216 -6.63 -9.34 -14.26
CA GLY A 216 -6.30 -8.00 -14.72
C GLY A 216 -7.50 -7.12 -15.06
N ASP A 217 -8.74 -7.65 -15.06
CA ASP A 217 -9.93 -6.88 -15.40
C ASP A 217 -10.20 -5.74 -14.40
N ASN A 218 -9.70 -5.82 -13.17
CA ASN A 218 -9.71 -4.72 -12.19
C ASN A 218 -8.94 -3.48 -12.69
N TRP A 219 -7.99 -3.64 -13.60
CA TRP A 219 -7.28 -2.55 -14.29
C TRP A 219 -7.83 -2.32 -15.70
N ARG A 220 -8.06 -3.39 -16.48
CA ARG A 220 -8.51 -3.31 -17.87
C ARG A 220 -9.84 -2.59 -18.00
N ASN A 221 -10.76 -2.79 -17.04
CA ASN A 221 -12.08 -2.16 -17.02
C ASN A 221 -12.09 -0.72 -16.48
N ARG A 222 -10.93 -0.11 -16.24
CA ARG A 222 -10.83 1.32 -15.92
C ARG A 222 -10.84 2.15 -17.20
N TYR A 223 -10.99 3.49 -17.07
CA TYR A 223 -11.03 4.40 -18.22
C TYR A 223 -9.80 4.23 -19.13
N HIS A 224 -10.02 4.47 -20.43
CA HIS A 224 -9.08 4.13 -21.51
C HIS A 224 -7.69 4.75 -21.32
N ALA A 225 -7.63 6.03 -20.94
CA ALA A 225 -6.39 6.78 -20.82
C ALA A 225 -5.57 6.47 -19.55
N LEU A 226 -6.02 5.57 -18.67
CA LEU A 226 -5.36 5.33 -17.39
C LEU A 226 -3.93 4.81 -17.53
N VAL A 227 -3.01 5.53 -16.91
CA VAL A 227 -1.60 5.15 -16.72
C VAL A 227 -1.26 5.27 -15.24
N LEU A 228 -0.38 4.40 -14.72
CA LEU A 228 0.10 4.53 -13.35
C LEU A 228 0.92 5.81 -13.20
N HIS A 229 0.87 6.43 -12.04
CA HIS A 229 1.62 7.64 -11.72
C HIS A 229 2.84 7.40 -10.81
N ASN A 230 3.13 6.15 -10.46
CA ASN A 230 4.38 5.76 -9.83
C ASN A 230 5.29 5.11 -10.87
N GLN A 231 6.59 5.36 -10.75
CA GLN A 231 7.58 4.83 -11.69
C GLN A 231 7.66 3.30 -11.59
N ARG A 232 7.95 2.65 -12.72
CA ARG A 232 7.99 1.18 -12.88
C ARG A 232 8.81 0.48 -11.79
N HIS A 233 10.02 0.98 -11.50
CA HIS A 233 10.93 0.35 -10.55
C HIS A 233 10.45 0.38 -9.09
N VAL A 234 9.49 1.24 -8.75
CA VAL A 234 8.81 1.25 -7.45
C VAL A 234 7.76 0.13 -7.37
N ASN A 235 7.16 -0.21 -8.51
CA ASN A 235 5.91 -0.96 -8.60
C ASN A 235 6.07 -2.49 -8.79
N HIS A 236 7.28 -3.05 -8.73
CA HIS A 236 7.48 -4.49 -8.91
C HIS A 236 6.58 -5.33 -7.99
N LEU A 237 6.13 -6.48 -8.49
CA LEU A 237 5.50 -7.51 -7.67
C LEU A 237 6.56 -8.38 -6.97
N PRO A 238 6.20 -9.14 -5.92
CA PRO A 238 7.13 -10.08 -5.27
C PRO A 238 7.72 -11.06 -6.30
N TYR A 239 8.98 -11.41 -6.17
CA TYR A 239 9.73 -12.40 -6.98
C TYR A 239 9.93 -12.04 -8.46
N MET A 240 9.07 -11.23 -9.06
CA MET A 240 9.11 -10.96 -10.50
C MET A 240 9.10 -9.44 -10.77
N PRO A 241 10.26 -8.83 -10.99
CA PRO A 241 10.33 -7.42 -11.39
C PRO A 241 9.76 -7.23 -12.80
N PHE A 242 9.18 -6.06 -13.06
CA PHE A 242 8.79 -5.67 -14.42
C PHE A 242 10.01 -5.55 -15.33
N PRO A 243 9.91 -5.93 -16.61
CA PRO A 243 11.01 -5.80 -17.57
C PRO A 243 11.52 -4.36 -17.68
N GLU A 244 12.82 -4.17 -17.75
CA GLU A 244 13.44 -2.84 -17.88
C GLU A 244 13.05 -2.10 -19.17
N THR A 245 12.62 -2.82 -20.18
CA THR A 245 12.14 -2.28 -21.46
C THR A 245 10.74 -1.66 -21.39
N TRP A 246 10.04 -1.79 -20.24
CA TRP A 246 8.74 -1.21 -20.07
C TRP A 246 8.80 0.30 -19.86
N PRO A 247 7.71 1.04 -20.21
CA PRO A 247 7.65 2.48 -19.96
C PRO A 247 7.81 2.80 -18.46
N THR A 248 8.29 4.00 -18.16
CA THR A 248 8.48 4.49 -16.78
C THR A 248 7.16 4.45 -16.02
N TYR A 249 6.09 4.90 -16.64
CA TYR A 249 4.73 4.84 -16.13
C TYR A 249 3.96 3.76 -16.89
N ILE A 250 3.46 2.77 -16.17
CA ILE A 250 2.89 1.55 -16.77
C ILE A 250 1.44 1.82 -17.19
N PRO A 251 1.07 1.63 -18.48
CA PRO A 251 -0.33 1.67 -18.91
C PRO A 251 -1.15 0.54 -18.27
N LYS A 252 -2.42 0.83 -17.95
CA LYS A 252 -3.33 -0.12 -17.28
C LYS A 252 -3.44 -1.48 -17.93
N ASP A 253 -3.51 -1.53 -19.26
CA ASP A 253 -3.67 -2.79 -20.01
C ASP A 253 -2.41 -3.65 -19.93
N LYS A 254 -1.23 -3.02 -19.99
CA LYS A 254 0.04 -3.71 -19.81
C LYS A 254 0.18 -4.31 -18.42
N LEU A 255 -0.28 -3.61 -17.39
CA LEU A 255 -0.33 -4.13 -16.02
C LEU A 255 -1.35 -5.27 -15.89
N ALA A 256 -2.51 -5.13 -16.53
CA ALA A 256 -3.55 -6.15 -16.53
C ALA A 256 -3.05 -7.48 -17.14
N ASP A 257 -2.34 -7.40 -18.27
CA ASP A 257 -1.76 -8.59 -18.91
C ASP A 257 -0.65 -9.22 -18.05
N TRP A 258 0.14 -8.38 -17.36
CA TRP A 258 1.14 -8.86 -16.42
C TRP A 258 0.54 -9.66 -15.26
N PHE A 259 -0.61 -9.27 -14.75
CA PHE A 259 -1.27 -10.01 -13.67
C PHE A 259 -1.65 -11.43 -14.08
N ALA A 260 -2.12 -11.63 -15.31
CA ALA A 260 -2.40 -12.96 -15.84
C ALA A 260 -1.12 -13.80 -15.96
N TYR A 261 -0.07 -13.21 -16.53
CA TYR A 261 1.24 -13.85 -16.65
C TYR A 261 1.85 -14.18 -15.28
N TYR A 262 1.79 -13.24 -14.34
CA TYR A 262 2.31 -13.40 -12.98
C TYR A 262 1.62 -14.55 -12.22
N ALA A 263 0.30 -14.62 -12.28
CA ALA A 263 -0.46 -15.69 -11.62
C ALA A 263 -0.09 -17.07 -12.18
N ASP A 264 0.12 -17.16 -13.50
CA ASP A 264 0.57 -18.39 -14.16
C ASP A 264 2.00 -18.74 -13.79
N ALA A 265 2.93 -17.79 -13.87
CA ALA A 265 4.34 -17.98 -13.54
C ALA A 265 4.58 -18.35 -12.08
N MET A 266 3.77 -17.80 -11.15
CA MET A 266 3.83 -18.11 -9.72
C MET A 266 3.00 -19.33 -9.32
N ASP A 267 2.38 -20.02 -10.29
CA ASP A 267 1.62 -21.27 -10.11
C ASP A 267 0.48 -21.11 -9.08
N LEU A 268 -0.24 -19.98 -9.16
CA LEU A 268 -1.32 -19.66 -8.23
C LEU A 268 -2.61 -20.42 -8.57
N ALA A 269 -3.37 -20.81 -7.55
CA ALA A 269 -4.74 -21.29 -7.71
C ALA A 269 -5.68 -20.08 -7.69
N VAL A 270 -6.27 -19.76 -8.87
CA VAL A 270 -7.15 -18.61 -9.03
C VAL A 270 -8.46 -19.04 -9.66
N TRP A 271 -9.59 -18.69 -9.04
CA TRP A 271 -10.92 -18.86 -9.60
C TRP A 271 -11.49 -17.50 -10.00
N MET A 272 -11.54 -17.25 -11.29
CA MET A 272 -12.16 -16.06 -11.87
C MET A 272 -13.67 -16.25 -12.08
N GLY A 273 -14.42 -15.14 -12.23
CA GLY A 273 -15.88 -15.17 -12.29
C GLY A 273 -16.51 -15.70 -11.00
N THR A 274 -15.78 -15.65 -9.89
CA THR A 274 -16.17 -16.22 -8.61
C THR A 274 -16.41 -15.11 -7.60
N ARG A 275 -17.67 -14.96 -7.18
CA ARG A 275 -18.10 -13.93 -6.24
C ARG A 275 -18.19 -14.50 -4.81
N PHE A 276 -17.54 -13.83 -3.87
CA PHE A 276 -17.75 -14.07 -2.45
C PHE A 276 -19.16 -13.57 -2.06
N VAL A 277 -19.97 -14.44 -1.50
CA VAL A 277 -21.37 -14.13 -1.13
C VAL A 277 -21.46 -13.78 0.35
N ASN A 278 -21.09 -14.70 1.21
CA ASN A 278 -21.05 -14.54 2.65
C ASN A 278 -20.09 -15.53 3.29
N ALA A 279 -19.83 -15.36 4.59
CA ALA A 279 -19.09 -16.32 5.40
C ALA A 279 -19.50 -16.25 6.87
N ASP A 280 -19.53 -17.42 7.52
CA ASP A 280 -19.72 -17.58 8.95
C ASP A 280 -18.50 -18.24 9.58
N TYR A 281 -18.08 -17.76 10.76
CA TYR A 281 -16.93 -18.31 11.48
C TYR A 281 -17.38 -19.35 12.49
N ASP A 282 -16.90 -20.57 12.32
CA ASP A 282 -17.07 -21.66 13.27
C ASP A 282 -15.95 -21.62 14.32
N ALA A 283 -16.29 -21.18 15.52
CA ALA A 283 -15.32 -21.02 16.61
C ALA A 283 -14.83 -22.38 17.17
N ALA A 284 -15.59 -23.46 16.99
CA ALA A 284 -15.22 -24.80 17.45
C ALA A 284 -14.13 -25.40 16.55
N ASP A 285 -14.34 -25.29 15.23
CA ASP A 285 -13.40 -25.79 14.22
C ASP A 285 -12.30 -24.78 13.88
N LYS A 286 -12.43 -23.52 14.35
CA LYS A 286 -11.56 -22.39 13.99
C LYS A 286 -11.46 -22.19 12.47
N ARG A 287 -12.56 -22.40 11.75
CA ARG A 287 -12.65 -22.30 10.29
C ARG A 287 -13.85 -21.45 9.87
N TRP A 288 -13.73 -20.87 8.72
CA TRP A 288 -14.83 -20.18 8.06
C TRP A 288 -15.66 -21.15 7.23
N CYS A 289 -16.96 -20.94 7.14
CA CYS A 289 -17.84 -21.55 6.16
C CYS A 289 -18.18 -20.47 5.14
N VAL A 290 -17.59 -20.55 3.95
CA VAL A 290 -17.69 -19.49 2.92
C VAL A 290 -18.53 -19.95 1.76
N THR A 291 -19.53 -19.16 1.38
CA THR A 291 -20.33 -19.38 0.17
C THR A 291 -19.76 -18.55 -0.98
N LEU A 292 -19.43 -19.25 -2.06
CA LEU A 292 -18.94 -18.67 -3.32
C LEU A 292 -19.93 -18.94 -4.44
N GLU A 293 -20.26 -17.93 -5.22
CA GLU A 293 -20.96 -18.07 -6.48
C GLU A 293 -19.95 -18.18 -7.62
N THR A 294 -19.89 -19.34 -8.26
CA THR A 294 -18.95 -19.64 -9.35
C THR A 294 -19.67 -19.73 -10.70
N PRO A 295 -18.96 -19.69 -11.84
CA PRO A 295 -19.58 -19.89 -13.16
C PRO A 295 -20.34 -21.21 -13.32
N THR A 296 -20.08 -22.20 -12.46
CA THR A 296 -20.71 -23.53 -12.49
C THR A 296 -21.75 -23.72 -11.40
N GLY A 297 -22.05 -22.69 -10.61
CA GLY A 297 -23.01 -22.71 -9.51
C GLY A 297 -22.40 -22.38 -8.18
N GLU A 298 -23.17 -22.48 -7.12
CA GLU A 298 -22.75 -22.21 -5.76
C GLU A 298 -21.77 -23.28 -5.26
N LYS A 299 -20.74 -22.86 -4.54
CA LYS A 299 -19.75 -23.72 -3.91
C LYS A 299 -19.44 -23.24 -2.51
N THR A 300 -19.32 -24.15 -1.57
CA THR A 300 -18.86 -23.87 -0.20
C THR A 300 -17.42 -24.31 -0.04
N VAL A 301 -16.59 -23.48 0.63
CA VAL A 301 -15.22 -23.81 1.05
C VAL A 301 -15.03 -23.46 2.53
N ARG A 302 -14.11 -24.17 3.20
CA ARG A 302 -13.88 -24.03 4.65
C ARG A 302 -12.44 -23.65 4.98
N PRO A 303 -11.98 -22.44 4.62
CA PRO A 303 -10.62 -21.99 4.96
C PRO A 303 -10.46 -21.70 6.46
N ALA A 304 -9.22 -21.81 6.97
CA ALA A 304 -8.87 -21.33 8.30
C ALA A 304 -8.77 -19.79 8.32
N HIS A 305 -8.33 -19.20 7.22
CA HIS A 305 -8.11 -17.76 7.09
C HIS A 305 -8.79 -17.17 5.85
N ILE A 306 -9.37 -15.97 6.00
CA ILE A 306 -9.87 -15.14 4.89
C ILE A 306 -9.02 -13.88 4.82
N ILE A 307 -8.47 -13.57 3.64
CA ILE A 307 -7.79 -12.31 3.34
C ILE A 307 -8.68 -11.47 2.43
N MET A 308 -9.19 -10.36 2.95
CA MET A 308 -9.94 -9.38 2.17
C MET A 308 -8.97 -8.51 1.37
N ALA A 309 -8.66 -8.94 0.15
CA ALA A 309 -7.77 -8.24 -0.80
C ALA A 309 -8.58 -7.44 -1.84
N THR A 310 -9.73 -6.89 -1.43
CA THR A 310 -10.70 -6.23 -2.30
C THR A 310 -10.29 -4.81 -2.74
N GLY A 311 -9.16 -4.30 -2.23
CA GLY A 311 -8.61 -2.98 -2.58
C GLY A 311 -9.27 -1.81 -1.84
N VAL A 312 -8.58 -0.67 -1.81
CA VAL A 312 -9.06 0.56 -1.16
C VAL A 312 -10.16 1.29 -1.97
N SER A 313 -10.30 0.96 -3.25
CA SER A 313 -11.27 1.58 -4.18
C SER A 313 -12.23 0.55 -4.76
N ALA A 314 -12.71 -0.40 -3.94
CA ALA A 314 -13.54 -1.51 -4.41
C ALA A 314 -15.02 -1.14 -4.55
N ILE A 315 -15.56 -0.29 -3.68
CA ILE A 315 -16.97 0.10 -3.69
C ILE A 315 -17.08 1.55 -4.12
N PRO A 316 -17.54 1.87 -5.35
CA PRO A 316 -17.84 3.23 -5.74
C PRO A 316 -18.85 3.87 -4.79
N ASN A 317 -18.54 5.06 -4.30
CA ASN A 317 -19.46 5.81 -3.44
C ASN A 317 -20.58 6.45 -4.28
N ARG A 318 -21.56 5.63 -4.63
CA ARG A 318 -22.75 6.04 -5.41
C ARG A 318 -23.79 6.70 -4.52
N LYS A 319 -23.35 7.62 -3.64
CA LYS A 319 -24.24 8.37 -2.80
C LYS A 319 -25.26 9.10 -3.68
N LYS A 320 -26.55 8.91 -3.39
CA LYS A 320 -27.58 9.72 -4.03
C LYS A 320 -27.34 11.17 -3.62
N LEU A 321 -27.23 12.03 -4.61
CA LEU A 321 -27.11 13.48 -4.43
C LEU A 321 -28.49 14.07 -4.75
N PRO A 322 -29.30 14.39 -3.72
CA PRO A 322 -30.67 14.87 -3.93
C PRO A 322 -30.72 16.11 -4.81
N GLU A 323 -29.66 16.93 -4.76
CA GLU A 323 -29.50 18.11 -5.58
C GLU A 323 -29.47 17.81 -7.10
N LEU A 324 -29.12 16.59 -7.51
CA LEU A 324 -29.11 16.15 -8.92
C LEU A 324 -30.47 15.65 -9.42
N GLN A 325 -31.50 15.49 -8.54
CA GLN A 325 -32.80 14.95 -8.95
C GLN A 325 -33.48 15.73 -10.09
N PRO A 326 -33.37 17.07 -10.19
CA PRO A 326 -33.96 17.80 -11.31
C PRO A 326 -33.27 17.59 -12.65
N PHE A 327 -32.03 17.07 -12.66
CA PHE A 327 -31.28 16.86 -13.90
C PHE A 327 -31.83 15.64 -14.67
N GLU A 328 -32.23 15.85 -15.93
CA GLU A 328 -32.85 14.81 -16.77
C GLU A 328 -31.83 14.01 -17.60
N GLY A 329 -30.59 14.52 -17.69
CA GLY A 329 -29.50 13.81 -18.37
C GLY A 329 -28.97 12.62 -17.58
N PRO A 330 -28.11 11.80 -18.18
CA PRO A 330 -27.48 10.68 -17.48
C PRO A 330 -26.53 11.18 -16.37
N VAL A 331 -26.54 10.46 -15.24
CA VAL A 331 -25.61 10.64 -14.13
C VAL A 331 -24.86 9.33 -13.94
N ILE A 332 -23.55 9.33 -14.11
CA ILE A 332 -22.70 8.15 -13.91
C ILE A 332 -21.64 8.41 -12.83
N HIS A 333 -21.15 7.34 -12.21
CA HIS A 333 -19.98 7.45 -11.35
C HIS A 333 -18.68 7.33 -12.18
N SER A 334 -17.59 7.99 -11.75
CA SER A 334 -16.30 7.92 -12.44
C SER A 334 -15.75 6.49 -12.61
N ALA A 335 -16.20 5.54 -11.80
CA ALA A 335 -15.90 4.13 -11.96
C ALA A 335 -16.54 3.49 -13.21
N ASP A 336 -17.60 4.09 -13.75
CA ASP A 336 -18.32 3.62 -14.94
C ASP A 336 -17.89 4.37 -16.21
N TYR A 337 -17.09 5.42 -16.04
CA TYR A 337 -16.52 6.16 -17.15
C TYR A 337 -15.46 5.33 -17.86
N GLN A 338 -15.54 5.25 -19.20
CA GLN A 338 -14.63 4.44 -20.03
C GLN A 338 -13.85 5.32 -21.00
N THR A 339 -14.55 5.98 -21.89
CA THR A 339 -13.98 6.82 -22.95
C THR A 339 -14.88 8.04 -23.18
N PRO A 340 -14.33 9.16 -23.70
CA PRO A 340 -15.15 10.27 -24.14
C PRO A 340 -16.00 9.88 -25.35
N ASP A 341 -17.20 10.47 -25.42
CA ASP A 341 -18.11 10.35 -26.56
C ASP A 341 -18.60 11.75 -26.96
N PRO A 342 -17.78 12.52 -27.70
CA PRO A 342 -18.07 13.92 -28.04
C PRO A 342 -19.24 14.07 -29.01
N GLU A 343 -19.61 13.04 -29.75
CA GLU A 343 -20.79 13.05 -30.62
C GLU A 343 -22.10 13.01 -29.82
N LYS A 344 -22.05 12.34 -28.66
CA LYS A 344 -23.20 12.17 -27.77
C LYS A 344 -23.24 13.23 -26.67
N PHE A 345 -22.10 13.62 -26.14
CA PHE A 345 -21.96 14.51 -24.99
C PHE A 345 -21.01 15.66 -25.30
N GLY A 346 -21.55 16.80 -25.74
CA GLY A 346 -20.77 17.99 -26.05
C GLY A 346 -20.37 18.82 -24.82
N SER A 347 -21.11 18.68 -23.70
CA SER A 347 -20.84 19.38 -22.45
C SER A 347 -21.04 18.45 -21.24
N VAL A 348 -20.01 18.35 -20.39
CA VAL A 348 -20.00 17.43 -19.24
C VAL A 348 -19.64 18.18 -17.97
N VAL A 349 -20.39 17.90 -16.90
CA VAL A 349 -20.08 18.34 -15.54
C VAL A 349 -19.43 17.19 -14.78
N VAL A 350 -18.22 17.43 -14.22
CA VAL A 350 -17.48 16.46 -13.38
C VAL A 350 -17.53 16.93 -11.94
N MET A 351 -18.23 16.20 -11.08
CA MET A 351 -18.36 16.53 -9.66
C MET A 351 -17.23 15.93 -8.84
N GLY A 352 -16.29 16.74 -8.42
CA GLY A 352 -15.08 16.39 -7.68
C GLY A 352 -13.82 16.93 -8.34
N THR A 353 -12.72 16.92 -7.55
CA THR A 353 -11.40 17.42 -7.97
C THR A 353 -10.25 16.56 -7.44
N GLY A 354 -10.50 15.27 -7.16
CA GLY A 354 -9.45 14.30 -6.90
C GLY A 354 -8.84 13.74 -8.19
N THR A 355 -7.92 12.78 -8.09
CA THR A 355 -7.22 12.18 -9.24
C THR A 355 -8.17 11.72 -10.34
N SER A 356 -9.19 10.90 -10.02
CA SER A 356 -10.14 10.41 -11.03
C SER A 356 -10.92 11.53 -11.73
N ALA A 357 -11.25 12.61 -11.01
CA ALA A 357 -11.97 13.73 -11.60
C ALA A 357 -11.08 14.50 -12.61
N HIS A 358 -9.81 14.71 -12.27
CA HIS A 358 -8.86 15.36 -13.15
C HIS A 358 -8.57 14.54 -14.41
N ASP A 359 -8.33 13.24 -14.24
CA ASP A 359 -8.06 12.34 -15.37
C ASP A 359 -9.26 12.31 -16.35
N VAL A 360 -10.48 12.18 -15.80
CA VAL A 360 -11.71 12.23 -16.60
C VAL A 360 -11.91 13.59 -17.28
N ALA A 361 -11.65 14.68 -16.57
CA ALA A 361 -11.79 16.03 -17.13
C ALA A 361 -10.78 16.30 -18.25
N GLN A 362 -9.54 15.83 -18.08
CA GLN A 362 -8.50 15.93 -19.10
C GLN A 362 -8.87 15.11 -20.33
N ASP A 363 -9.24 13.83 -20.15
CA ASP A 363 -9.61 12.94 -21.24
C ASP A 363 -10.78 13.50 -22.07
N LEU A 364 -11.82 14.03 -21.41
CA LEU A 364 -12.93 14.70 -22.06
C LEU A 364 -12.50 15.95 -22.83
N ALA A 365 -11.75 16.85 -22.19
CA ALA A 365 -11.36 18.13 -22.77
C ALA A 365 -10.43 17.97 -23.98
N GLU A 366 -9.44 17.06 -23.90
CA GLU A 366 -8.54 16.75 -25.01
C GLU A 366 -9.25 16.10 -26.21
N ASN A 367 -10.41 15.49 -25.98
CA ASN A 367 -11.29 14.95 -27.02
C ASN A 367 -12.40 15.93 -27.47
N GLY A 368 -12.29 17.21 -27.11
CA GLY A 368 -13.15 18.28 -27.63
C GLY A 368 -14.48 18.46 -26.87
N VAL A 369 -14.67 17.81 -25.73
CA VAL A 369 -15.84 17.99 -24.87
C VAL A 369 -15.66 19.23 -23.99
N LYS A 370 -16.70 20.05 -23.85
CA LYS A 370 -16.69 21.18 -22.91
C LYS A 370 -16.86 20.67 -21.48
N VAL A 371 -15.86 20.90 -20.63
CA VAL A 371 -15.84 20.36 -19.27
C VAL A 371 -15.97 21.46 -18.22
N THR A 372 -16.86 21.23 -17.25
CA THR A 372 -16.93 22.00 -16.00
C THR A 372 -16.71 21.07 -14.81
N MET A 373 -15.65 21.31 -14.04
CA MET A 373 -15.41 20.62 -12.77
C MET A 373 -16.10 21.35 -11.62
N VAL A 374 -16.73 20.61 -10.71
CA VAL A 374 -17.32 21.14 -9.49
C VAL A 374 -16.42 20.79 -8.31
N GLN A 375 -15.86 21.80 -7.68
CA GLN A 375 -14.99 21.64 -6.51
C GLN A 375 -15.75 21.90 -5.21
N ARG A 376 -15.77 20.92 -4.30
CA ARG A 376 -16.37 21.03 -2.97
C ARG A 376 -15.36 21.47 -1.90
N SER A 377 -14.15 20.96 -1.98
CA SER A 377 -13.09 21.18 -0.99
C SER A 377 -11.77 21.44 -1.70
N PRO A 378 -10.85 22.21 -1.12
CA PRO A 378 -9.52 22.39 -1.69
C PRO A 378 -8.82 21.06 -1.95
N THR A 379 -8.08 20.97 -3.05
CA THR A 379 -7.36 19.77 -3.47
C THR A 379 -5.86 20.04 -3.44
N MET A 380 -5.09 19.08 -2.95
CA MET A 380 -3.64 19.13 -3.06
C MET A 380 -3.22 18.75 -4.47
N VAL A 381 -2.38 19.58 -5.09
CA VAL A 381 -1.87 19.35 -6.44
C VAL A 381 -0.35 19.40 -6.44
N GLN A 382 0.27 18.41 -7.08
CA GLN A 382 1.70 18.38 -7.35
C GLN A 382 1.95 17.86 -8.77
N ASN A 383 3.03 18.27 -9.42
CA ASN A 383 3.44 17.62 -10.67
C ASN A 383 3.79 16.15 -10.42
N VAL A 384 3.45 15.29 -11.37
CA VAL A 384 3.82 13.86 -11.26
C VAL A 384 5.33 13.71 -11.19
N GLU A 385 6.08 14.53 -11.92
CA GLU A 385 7.55 14.66 -11.85
C GLU A 385 7.97 16.13 -11.70
N PRO A 386 8.99 16.39 -10.88
CA PRO A 386 9.68 15.44 -9.99
C PRO A 386 8.98 15.27 -8.62
N THR A 387 8.03 16.12 -8.27
CA THR A 387 7.61 16.39 -6.89
C THR A 387 6.84 15.24 -6.25
N ALA A 388 5.90 14.61 -6.99
CA ALA A 388 5.18 13.45 -6.49
C ALA A 388 6.06 12.20 -6.36
N GLN A 389 7.24 12.16 -7.01
CA GLN A 389 8.20 11.05 -6.92
C GLN A 389 9.23 11.20 -5.80
N LEU A 390 9.34 12.35 -5.15
CA LEU A 390 10.31 12.58 -4.07
C LEU A 390 10.28 11.51 -2.97
N PRO A 391 9.11 11.01 -2.51
CA PRO A 391 9.04 9.95 -1.51
C PRO A 391 9.64 8.62 -1.93
N TYR A 392 9.75 8.39 -3.23
CA TYR A 392 10.27 7.15 -3.81
C TYR A 392 11.73 7.26 -4.25
N ALA A 393 12.42 8.34 -3.91
CA ALA A 393 13.79 8.62 -4.36
C ALA A 393 14.83 7.56 -3.93
N ILE A 394 14.53 6.76 -2.90
CA ILE A 394 15.37 5.63 -2.50
C ILE A 394 15.33 4.47 -3.50
N TYR A 395 14.22 4.34 -4.26
CA TYR A 395 14.09 3.30 -5.28
C TYR A 395 14.82 3.72 -6.55
N GLY A 396 16.10 3.50 -6.59
CA GLY A 396 16.94 3.78 -7.73
C GLY A 396 17.76 2.57 -8.16
N LYS A 397 18.70 2.77 -9.08
CA LYS A 397 19.57 1.68 -9.55
C LYS A 397 20.71 1.34 -8.57
N ALA A 398 20.92 2.16 -7.54
CA ALA A 398 22.05 2.00 -6.61
C ALA A 398 21.82 0.91 -5.55
N LEU A 399 20.57 0.67 -5.18
CA LEU A 399 20.19 -0.32 -4.16
C LEU A 399 19.27 -1.37 -4.76
N SER A 400 19.29 -2.58 -4.20
CA SER A 400 18.32 -3.61 -4.55
C SER A 400 16.92 -3.21 -4.06
N THR A 401 15.89 -3.74 -4.72
CA THR A 401 14.49 -3.51 -4.30
C THR A 401 14.26 -3.95 -2.86
N ASP A 402 14.87 -5.07 -2.44
CA ASP A 402 14.71 -5.59 -1.08
C ASP A 402 15.31 -4.65 -0.02
N VAL A 403 16.47 -4.06 -0.29
CA VAL A 403 17.06 -3.04 0.58
C VAL A 403 16.18 -1.79 0.64
N CYS A 404 15.67 -1.32 -0.51
CA CYS A 404 14.75 -0.17 -0.53
C CYS A 404 13.46 -0.46 0.26
N ASP A 405 12.92 -1.68 0.14
CA ASP A 405 11.74 -2.12 0.87
C ASP A 405 11.99 -2.17 2.39
N LEU A 406 13.16 -2.69 2.80
CA LEU A 406 13.56 -2.72 4.21
C LEU A 406 13.72 -1.30 4.77
N LEU A 407 14.36 -0.38 4.04
CA LEU A 407 14.48 1.03 4.42
C LEU A 407 13.12 1.73 4.50
N THR A 408 12.17 1.37 3.65
CA THR A 408 10.79 1.89 3.64
C THR A 408 10.02 1.40 4.86
N VAL A 409 10.01 0.09 5.11
CA VAL A 409 9.46 -0.50 6.34
C VAL A 409 10.18 0.05 7.57
N GLY A 410 11.49 0.27 7.43
CA GLY A 410 12.36 0.84 8.44
C GLY A 410 12.10 2.31 8.79
N THR A 411 10.97 2.89 8.37
CA THR A 411 10.66 4.30 8.65
C THR A 411 9.41 4.41 9.51
N PRO A 412 9.53 4.64 10.83
CA PRO A 412 8.41 4.87 11.72
C PRO A 412 7.55 6.06 11.26
N MET A 413 6.25 6.05 11.58
CA MET A 413 5.29 7.05 11.14
C MET A 413 5.70 8.49 11.49
N ALA A 414 6.34 8.71 12.65
CA ALA A 414 6.83 10.02 13.04
C ALA A 414 7.89 10.56 12.05
N LEU A 415 8.87 9.72 11.68
CA LEU A 415 9.90 10.06 10.70
C LEU A 415 9.32 10.21 9.29
N TYR A 416 8.35 9.37 8.94
CA TYR A 416 7.62 9.47 7.69
C TYR A 416 6.91 10.82 7.54
N LYS A 417 6.19 11.27 8.58
CA LYS A 417 5.54 12.59 8.61
C LYS A 417 6.56 13.74 8.52
N ALA A 418 7.67 13.64 9.25
CA ALA A 418 8.74 14.63 9.20
C ALA A 418 9.40 14.72 7.81
N SER A 419 9.71 13.59 7.19
CA SER A 419 10.22 13.53 5.81
C SER A 419 9.21 14.11 4.80
N SER A 420 7.93 13.81 4.98
CA SER A 420 6.87 14.32 4.10
C SER A 420 6.74 15.85 4.16
N ARG A 421 6.86 16.46 5.35
CA ARG A 421 6.88 17.92 5.49
C ARG A 421 8.07 18.57 4.79
N LEU A 422 9.23 17.92 4.79
CA LEU A 422 10.41 18.41 4.06
C LEU A 422 10.22 18.27 2.55
N SER A 423 9.72 17.13 2.09
CA SER A 423 9.41 16.92 0.68
C SER A 423 8.38 17.94 0.18
N LEU A 424 7.40 18.30 1.02
CA LEU A 424 6.43 19.33 0.67
C LEU A 424 7.09 20.70 0.45
N LYS A 425 8.03 21.13 1.31
CA LYS A 425 8.77 22.39 1.13
C LYS A 425 9.54 22.41 -0.19
N VAL A 426 10.15 21.30 -0.57
CA VAL A 426 10.83 21.17 -1.87
C VAL A 426 9.82 21.23 -3.01
N ALA A 427 8.67 20.55 -2.85
CA ALA A 427 7.60 20.57 -3.85
C ALA A 427 6.99 21.96 -4.03
N GLU A 428 6.80 22.73 -2.96
CA GLU A 428 6.27 24.11 -3.03
C GLU A 428 7.16 25.03 -3.88
N GLU A 429 8.47 24.87 -3.81
CA GLU A 429 9.41 25.64 -4.65
C GLU A 429 9.40 25.16 -6.12
N LEU A 430 9.41 23.85 -6.34
CA LEU A 430 9.45 23.27 -7.68
C LEU A 430 8.12 23.45 -8.43
N ASP A 431 6.98 23.31 -7.74
CA ASP A 431 5.63 23.42 -8.31
C ASP A 431 5.07 24.84 -8.22
N LYS A 432 5.87 25.82 -7.79
CA LYS A 432 5.43 27.21 -7.64
C LYS A 432 4.69 27.77 -8.87
N PRO A 433 5.17 27.60 -10.11
CA PRO A 433 4.45 28.09 -11.29
C PRO A 433 3.07 27.44 -11.45
N LEU A 434 2.93 26.14 -11.19
CA LEU A 434 1.69 25.40 -11.22
C LEU A 434 0.69 25.94 -10.19
N ILE A 435 1.13 26.06 -8.94
CA ILE A 435 0.28 26.50 -7.83
C ILE A 435 -0.14 27.97 -8.00
N GLU A 436 0.77 28.84 -8.44
CA GLU A 436 0.45 30.26 -8.75
C GLU A 436 -0.50 30.39 -9.95
N GLY A 437 -0.37 29.50 -10.94
CA GLY A 437 -1.30 29.41 -12.07
C GLY A 437 -2.70 29.05 -11.60
N LEU A 438 -2.85 27.99 -10.83
CA LEU A 438 -4.14 27.54 -10.27
C LEU A 438 -4.78 28.59 -9.37
N LYS A 439 -4.00 29.29 -8.52
CA LYS A 439 -4.50 30.37 -7.66
C LYS A 439 -5.07 31.58 -8.42
N LYS A 440 -4.76 31.74 -9.70
CA LYS A 440 -5.35 32.78 -10.56
C LYS A 440 -6.69 32.37 -11.15
N THR A 441 -7.10 31.14 -10.96
CA THR A 441 -8.39 30.57 -11.37
C THR A 441 -9.31 30.39 -10.16
N ASP A 442 -10.51 29.87 -10.37
CA ASP A 442 -11.43 29.53 -9.29
C ASP A 442 -11.05 28.26 -8.53
N PHE A 443 -9.97 27.57 -8.92
CA PHE A 443 -9.52 26.33 -8.27
C PHE A 443 -8.86 26.61 -6.91
N LYS A 444 -9.36 25.97 -5.86
CA LYS A 444 -8.82 26.06 -4.50
C LYS A 444 -7.82 24.94 -4.24
N VAL A 445 -6.58 25.31 -3.87
CA VAL A 445 -5.51 24.38 -3.51
C VAL A 445 -5.33 24.27 -2.00
N ASN A 446 -4.81 23.13 -1.51
CA ASN A 446 -4.33 22.96 -0.15
C ASN A 446 -2.95 22.27 -0.14
N VAL A 447 -2.36 22.12 1.04
CA VAL A 447 -1.04 21.51 1.26
C VAL A 447 -1.12 20.20 2.07
N GLY A 448 -2.32 19.65 2.23
CA GLY A 448 -2.57 18.49 3.09
C GLY A 448 -2.79 18.88 4.57
N GLU A 449 -3.22 17.91 5.36
CA GLU A 449 -3.42 18.08 6.80
C GLU A 449 -2.06 18.18 7.50
N ASP A 450 -1.95 19.09 8.46
CA ASP A 450 -0.73 19.33 9.24
C ASP A 450 0.55 19.60 8.40
N GLY A 451 0.40 20.06 7.16
CA GLY A 451 1.51 20.23 6.22
C GLY A 451 2.23 18.92 5.89
N VAL A 452 1.55 17.79 6.05
CA VAL A 452 2.03 16.47 5.65
C VAL A 452 1.39 16.12 4.31
N SER A 453 2.16 16.19 3.28
CA SER A 453 1.92 15.93 1.87
C SER A 453 0.83 14.86 1.54
N TRP A 454 0.61 14.60 0.27
CA TRP A 454 -0.34 13.63 -0.25
C TRP A 454 -0.21 12.21 0.35
N GLN A 455 0.99 11.84 0.83
CA GLN A 455 1.22 10.51 1.40
C GLN A 455 0.34 10.25 2.62
N LEU A 456 0.21 11.23 3.53
CA LEU A 456 -0.67 11.07 4.69
C LEU A 456 -2.14 11.06 4.24
N MET A 457 -2.52 11.91 3.28
CA MET A 457 -3.88 11.91 2.74
C MET A 457 -4.24 10.57 2.11
N TYR A 458 -3.29 9.89 1.46
CA TYR A 458 -3.49 8.53 0.97
C TYR A 458 -3.71 7.54 2.11
N LEU A 459 -2.88 7.58 3.16
CA LEU A 459 -2.95 6.64 4.29
C LEU A 459 -4.18 6.88 5.17
N THR A 460 -4.70 8.11 5.27
CA THR A 460 -5.84 8.43 6.14
C THR A 460 -7.18 8.33 5.42
N ARG A 461 -7.28 8.80 4.19
CA ARG A 461 -8.57 8.89 3.46
C ARG A 461 -8.54 8.41 2.02
N GLY A 462 -7.41 7.91 1.53
CA GLY A 462 -7.29 7.34 0.18
C GLY A 462 -7.45 8.33 -0.96
N GLY A 463 -7.36 9.65 -0.73
CA GLY A 463 -7.58 10.65 -1.78
C GLY A 463 -7.53 12.09 -1.29
N GLY A 464 -8.02 13.01 -2.12
CA GLY A 464 -8.01 14.46 -1.83
C GLY A 464 -6.81 15.20 -2.44
N TYR A 465 -6.09 14.52 -3.31
CA TYR A 465 -4.94 15.04 -4.05
C TYR A 465 -5.02 14.68 -5.54
N TYR A 466 -4.21 15.34 -6.32
CA TYR A 466 -4.00 15.08 -7.75
C TYR A 466 -2.51 15.23 -8.11
N PHE A 467 -2.02 14.33 -8.94
CA PHE A 467 -0.70 14.45 -9.57
C PHE A 467 -0.90 14.97 -10.99
N ASN A 468 -0.46 16.20 -11.23
CA ASN A 468 -0.66 16.86 -12.50
C ASN A 468 0.10 16.15 -13.63
N VAL A 469 -0.67 15.72 -14.62
CA VAL A 469 -0.20 15.17 -15.91
C VAL A 469 -0.76 15.96 -17.08
N GLY A 470 -1.36 17.16 -16.82
CA GLY A 470 -1.88 18.04 -17.86
C GLY A 470 -3.20 18.74 -17.51
N CYS A 471 -4.07 18.15 -16.70
CA CYS A 471 -5.37 18.73 -16.40
C CYS A 471 -5.29 20.11 -15.73
N SER A 472 -4.31 20.31 -14.84
CA SER A 472 -4.11 21.63 -14.22
C SER A 472 -3.74 22.70 -15.24
N ASP A 473 -3.01 22.35 -16.28
CA ASP A 473 -2.68 23.28 -17.38
C ASP A 473 -3.93 23.65 -18.17
N LEU A 474 -4.84 22.68 -18.40
CA LEU A 474 -6.14 22.94 -19.04
C LEU A 474 -7.02 23.87 -18.19
N ILE A 475 -6.98 23.73 -16.86
CA ILE A 475 -7.68 24.63 -15.93
C ILE A 475 -7.07 26.03 -15.98
N ILE A 476 -5.75 26.16 -15.92
CA ILE A 476 -5.03 27.46 -15.96
C ILE A 476 -5.31 28.20 -17.26
N ASN A 477 -5.37 27.46 -18.37
CA ASN A 477 -5.62 28.03 -19.71
C ASN A 477 -7.12 28.24 -20.02
N GLY A 478 -8.02 27.89 -19.07
CA GLY A 478 -9.47 28.09 -19.23
C GLY A 478 -10.16 27.08 -20.16
N GLN A 479 -9.48 26.01 -20.56
CA GLN A 479 -10.05 24.91 -21.35
C GLN A 479 -10.93 23.99 -20.52
N VAL A 480 -10.63 23.83 -19.23
CA VAL A 480 -11.46 23.19 -18.23
C VAL A 480 -11.91 24.24 -17.23
N ARG A 481 -13.22 24.45 -17.14
CA ARG A 481 -13.81 25.38 -16.19
C ARG A 481 -13.90 24.74 -14.80
N VAL A 482 -13.69 25.53 -13.75
CA VAL A 482 -13.93 25.12 -12.36
C VAL A 482 -14.99 26.03 -11.74
N VAL A 483 -15.94 25.44 -11.02
CA VAL A 483 -16.90 26.16 -10.19
C VAL A 483 -16.86 25.58 -8.79
N GLN A 484 -17.09 26.43 -7.77
CA GLN A 484 -17.18 25.98 -6.40
C GLN A 484 -18.58 25.46 -6.10
N SER A 485 -18.71 24.40 -5.33
CA SER A 485 -20.02 23.79 -5.00
C SER A 485 -20.95 24.75 -4.26
N ASP A 486 -20.40 25.69 -3.49
CA ASP A 486 -21.15 26.73 -2.78
C ASP A 486 -21.69 27.85 -3.69
N GLN A 487 -21.23 27.92 -4.94
CA GLN A 487 -21.76 28.83 -5.98
C GLN A 487 -22.98 28.25 -6.71
N ILE A 488 -23.28 26.96 -6.53
CA ILE A 488 -24.40 26.28 -7.20
C ILE A 488 -25.66 26.47 -6.36
N THR A 489 -26.70 27.05 -6.94
CA THR A 489 -28.00 27.24 -6.30
C THR A 489 -28.97 26.09 -6.55
N SER A 490 -28.93 25.51 -7.76
CA SER A 490 -29.79 24.38 -8.13
C SER A 490 -29.21 23.61 -9.31
N PHE A 491 -29.68 22.39 -9.45
CA PHE A 491 -29.64 21.66 -10.73
C PHE A 491 -31.02 21.79 -11.38
N GLU A 492 -31.01 21.86 -12.71
CA GLU A 492 -32.20 21.92 -13.55
C GLU A 492 -32.15 20.80 -14.59
N ALA A 493 -33.21 20.62 -15.37
CA ALA A 493 -33.31 19.54 -16.37
C ALA A 493 -32.10 19.42 -17.31
N SER A 494 -31.48 20.54 -17.67
CA SER A 494 -30.38 20.60 -18.64
C SER A 494 -29.03 21.05 -18.09
N GLY A 495 -28.83 21.07 -16.76
CA GLY A 495 -27.57 21.49 -16.18
C GLY A 495 -27.66 22.05 -14.76
N LEU A 496 -26.78 22.98 -14.42
CA LEU A 496 -26.73 23.62 -13.11
C LEU A 496 -26.81 25.14 -13.22
N VAL A 497 -27.33 25.78 -12.17
CA VAL A 497 -27.48 27.23 -12.06
C VAL A 497 -26.59 27.74 -10.94
N LEU A 498 -25.80 28.78 -11.26
CA LEU A 498 -24.95 29.47 -10.30
C LEU A 498 -25.70 30.58 -9.56
N ALA A 499 -25.22 30.99 -8.42
CA ALA A 499 -25.73 32.14 -7.65
C ALA A 499 -25.70 33.47 -8.45
N SER A 500 -24.89 33.57 -9.49
CA SER A 500 -24.89 34.69 -10.45
C SER A 500 -26.10 34.71 -11.39
N GLY A 501 -26.90 33.64 -11.41
CA GLY A 501 -27.97 33.41 -12.39
C GLY A 501 -27.48 32.78 -13.70
N GLU A 502 -26.20 32.48 -13.82
CA GLU A 502 -25.65 31.78 -14.99
C GLU A 502 -26.10 30.32 -15.01
N HIS A 503 -26.59 29.86 -16.17
CA HIS A 503 -26.90 28.46 -16.43
C HIS A 503 -25.74 27.79 -17.15
N ILE A 504 -25.21 26.69 -16.56
CA ILE A 504 -24.18 25.85 -17.18
C ILE A 504 -24.85 24.57 -17.70
N HIS A 505 -24.91 24.46 -19.02
CA HIS A 505 -25.47 23.29 -19.68
C HIS A 505 -24.63 22.04 -19.47
N ALA A 506 -25.28 20.91 -19.28
CA ALA A 506 -24.65 19.59 -19.22
C ALA A 506 -25.50 18.54 -19.94
N ASP A 507 -24.87 17.75 -20.80
CA ASP A 507 -25.44 16.55 -21.41
C ASP A 507 -25.24 15.31 -20.52
N LEU A 508 -24.23 15.34 -19.64
CA LEU A 508 -23.82 14.27 -18.75
C LEU A 508 -23.26 14.86 -17.44
N VAL A 509 -23.59 14.26 -16.32
CA VAL A 509 -22.94 14.50 -15.02
C VAL A 509 -22.13 13.27 -14.62
N ILE A 510 -20.85 13.47 -14.33
CA ILE A 510 -19.96 12.41 -13.83
C ILE A 510 -19.64 12.70 -12.35
N THR A 511 -20.05 11.81 -11.45
CA THR A 511 -19.77 11.94 -10.03
C THR A 511 -18.45 11.25 -9.69
N ALA A 512 -17.42 12.02 -9.35
CA ALA A 512 -16.14 11.51 -8.87
C ALA A 512 -16.06 11.65 -7.33
N THR A 513 -17.03 11.05 -6.65
CA THR A 513 -17.28 11.15 -5.21
C THR A 513 -16.47 10.15 -4.37
N GLY A 514 -15.52 9.46 -5.00
CA GLY A 514 -14.62 8.51 -4.34
C GLY A 514 -15.23 7.16 -4.07
N TYR A 515 -14.67 6.44 -3.12
CA TYR A 515 -15.00 5.06 -2.81
C TYR A 515 -15.26 4.88 -1.32
N LEU A 516 -16.01 3.86 -0.96
CA LEU A 516 -16.22 3.43 0.42
C LEU A 516 -15.04 2.54 0.86
N GLY A 517 -14.76 2.55 2.17
CA GLY A 517 -13.63 1.83 2.74
C GLY A 517 -13.85 0.32 2.87
N GLN A 518 -12.81 -0.38 3.32
CA GLN A 518 -12.87 -1.84 3.48
C GLN A 518 -13.75 -2.29 4.65
N ARG A 519 -13.95 -1.44 5.68
CA ARG A 519 -14.90 -1.71 6.75
C ARG A 519 -16.33 -1.85 6.20
N GLU A 520 -16.73 -0.97 5.28
CA GLU A 520 -18.03 -1.04 4.60
C GLU A 520 -18.14 -2.26 3.70
N MET A 521 -17.02 -2.71 3.10
CA MET A 521 -16.98 -3.97 2.37
C MET A 521 -17.22 -5.16 3.33
N ALA A 522 -16.57 -5.17 4.48
CA ALA A 522 -16.79 -6.20 5.50
C ALA A 522 -18.24 -6.20 5.99
N ALA A 523 -18.83 -5.03 6.26
CA ALA A 523 -20.23 -4.93 6.68
C ALA A 523 -21.19 -5.55 5.64
N ARG A 524 -20.94 -5.31 4.34
CA ARG A 524 -21.77 -5.87 3.25
C ARG A 524 -21.63 -7.37 3.08
N LEU A 525 -20.42 -7.92 3.27
CA LEU A 525 -20.11 -9.32 2.98
C LEU A 525 -20.20 -10.22 4.21
N LEU A 526 -19.91 -9.68 5.39
CA LEU A 526 -19.77 -10.43 6.64
C LEU A 526 -20.74 -9.96 7.75
N GLY A 527 -21.52 -8.89 7.47
CA GLY A 527 -22.51 -8.32 8.36
C GLY A 527 -21.99 -7.23 9.30
N ASP A 528 -22.93 -6.36 9.75
CA ASP A 528 -22.62 -5.19 10.55
C ASP A 528 -22.00 -5.53 11.91
N ALA A 529 -22.47 -6.59 12.57
CA ALA A 529 -21.95 -7.01 13.88
C ALA A 529 -20.46 -7.40 13.84
N LEU A 530 -20.02 -8.02 12.74
CA LEU A 530 -18.61 -8.35 12.54
C LEU A 530 -17.82 -7.08 12.20
N ALA A 531 -18.36 -6.21 11.36
CA ALA A 531 -17.74 -4.93 11.01
C ALA A 531 -17.57 -4.00 12.23
N GLU A 532 -18.50 -4.04 13.19
CA GLU A 532 -18.35 -3.33 14.47
C GLU A 532 -17.26 -3.94 15.35
N ARG A 533 -17.18 -5.27 15.42
CA ARG A 533 -16.15 -5.98 16.20
C ARG A 533 -14.74 -5.67 15.71
N ILE A 534 -14.51 -5.66 14.39
CA ILE A 534 -13.19 -5.36 13.84
C ILE A 534 -12.81 -3.88 13.96
N GLY A 535 -13.79 -2.97 14.02
CA GLY A 535 -13.55 -1.54 14.10
C GLY A 535 -13.03 -0.93 12.78
N PRO A 536 -12.25 0.18 12.85
CA PRO A 536 -11.73 0.85 11.66
C PRO A 536 -10.75 -0.05 10.89
N VAL A 537 -10.80 0.03 9.57
CA VAL A 537 -9.83 -0.60 8.66
C VAL A 537 -9.23 0.50 7.79
N TRP A 538 -7.90 0.49 7.62
CA TRP A 538 -7.16 1.61 7.06
C TRP A 538 -7.11 2.78 8.04
N ASP A 539 -6.50 3.91 7.65
CA ASP A 539 -6.20 5.03 8.52
C ASP A 539 -5.13 4.72 9.59
N VAL A 540 -4.42 5.74 10.04
CA VAL A 540 -3.34 5.63 11.02
C VAL A 540 -3.89 5.64 12.43
N ASN A 541 -3.61 4.59 13.19
CA ASN A 541 -3.95 4.51 14.60
C ASN A 541 -3.13 5.53 15.39
N SER A 542 -3.79 6.34 16.24
CA SER A 542 -3.14 7.39 17.03
C SER A 542 -2.16 6.84 18.07
N ASP A 543 -2.43 5.67 18.61
CA ASP A 543 -1.68 5.10 19.73
C ASP A 543 -0.50 4.25 19.24
N THR A 544 -0.75 3.36 18.27
CA THR A 544 0.27 2.45 17.74
C THR A 544 1.08 3.06 16.59
N GLN A 545 0.57 4.13 15.95
CA GLN A 545 1.15 4.75 14.74
C GLN A 545 1.26 3.77 13.55
N GLU A 546 0.54 2.66 13.57
CA GLU A 546 0.39 1.69 12.48
C GLU A 546 -1.00 1.84 11.82
N LEU A 547 -1.23 1.22 10.66
CA LEU A 547 -2.55 1.23 10.02
C LEU A 547 -3.52 0.30 10.75
N ASN A 548 -4.75 0.79 10.98
CA ASN A 548 -5.79 0.01 11.65
C ASN A 548 -6.14 -1.25 10.85
N ASN A 549 -6.01 -2.41 11.49
CA ASN A 549 -6.40 -3.73 10.96
C ASN A 549 -5.89 -4.03 9.53
N MET A 550 -4.76 -3.43 9.14
CA MET A 550 -4.16 -3.63 7.83
C MET A 550 -2.85 -4.39 7.96
N TRP A 551 -2.71 -5.46 7.18
CA TRP A 551 -1.51 -6.31 7.15
C TRP A 551 -1.24 -7.08 8.45
N MET A 552 -2.20 -7.16 9.32
CA MET A 552 -2.16 -7.86 10.60
C MET A 552 -3.50 -8.55 10.89
N GLU A 553 -3.53 -9.45 11.87
CA GLU A 553 -4.76 -10.09 12.30
C GLU A 553 -5.73 -9.07 12.89
N THR A 554 -6.99 -9.18 12.51
CA THR A 554 -8.06 -8.35 13.08
C THR A 554 -8.55 -8.92 14.42
N PRO A 555 -9.37 -8.20 15.20
CA PRO A 555 -10.05 -8.74 16.37
C PRO A 555 -10.95 -9.97 16.08
N GLN A 556 -11.27 -10.24 14.83
CA GLN A 556 -11.94 -11.48 14.41
C GLN A 556 -10.87 -12.51 13.99
N PRO A 557 -10.73 -13.63 14.72
CA PRO A 557 -9.77 -14.68 14.38
C PRO A 557 -9.92 -15.16 12.93
N GLY A 558 -8.79 -15.33 12.25
CA GLY A 558 -8.76 -15.82 10.88
C GLY A 558 -9.25 -14.81 9.82
N LEU A 559 -9.48 -13.54 10.18
CA LEU A 559 -9.85 -12.49 9.21
C LEU A 559 -8.72 -11.46 9.10
N TRP A 560 -8.32 -11.17 7.86
CA TRP A 560 -7.23 -10.28 7.53
C TRP A 560 -7.64 -9.29 6.45
N PHE A 561 -7.11 -8.05 6.49
CA PHE A 561 -7.24 -7.10 5.39
C PHE A 561 -5.89 -6.87 4.74
N PHE A 562 -5.91 -6.86 3.42
CA PHE A 562 -4.72 -6.63 2.63
C PHE A 562 -5.01 -5.73 1.44
N ALA A 563 -4.47 -4.51 1.45
CA ALA A 563 -4.62 -3.53 0.39
C ALA A 563 -3.42 -2.59 0.33
N GLY A 564 -3.39 -1.74 -0.69
CA GLY A 564 -2.39 -0.71 -0.88
C GLY A 564 -1.88 -0.60 -2.31
N SER A 565 -0.86 0.24 -2.50
CA SER A 565 -0.14 0.36 -3.76
C SER A 565 0.57 -0.95 -4.13
N LEU A 566 1.10 -1.03 -5.36
CA LEU A 566 1.92 -2.17 -5.79
C LEU A 566 3.14 -2.37 -4.87
N ALA A 567 3.83 -1.29 -4.49
CA ALA A 567 4.95 -1.35 -3.55
C ALA A 567 4.53 -1.87 -2.17
N GLN A 568 3.44 -1.35 -1.60
CA GLN A 568 2.91 -1.84 -0.31
C GLN A 568 2.48 -3.31 -0.40
N SER A 569 1.87 -3.71 -1.53
CA SER A 569 1.50 -5.11 -1.77
C SER A 569 2.74 -6.02 -1.82
N ARG A 570 3.84 -5.59 -2.44
CA ARG A 570 5.11 -6.32 -2.43
C ARG A 570 5.69 -6.44 -1.01
N ILE A 571 5.80 -5.33 -0.31
CA ILE A 571 6.43 -5.25 1.01
C ILE A 571 5.63 -6.07 2.04
N TYR A 572 4.37 -5.70 2.25
CA TYR A 572 3.58 -6.21 3.37
C TYR A 572 3.01 -7.61 3.13
N SER A 573 2.99 -8.12 1.88
CA SER A 573 2.66 -9.52 1.62
C SER A 573 3.62 -10.51 2.31
N LYS A 574 4.90 -10.12 2.47
CA LYS A 574 5.90 -10.91 3.20
C LYS A 574 5.47 -11.10 4.66
N TYR A 575 5.20 -10.01 5.34
CA TYR A 575 4.87 -10.03 6.77
C TYR A 575 3.49 -10.65 7.05
N LEU A 576 2.50 -10.41 6.19
CA LEU A 576 1.21 -11.08 6.31
C LEU A 576 1.33 -12.59 6.08
N GLY A 577 2.11 -13.00 5.08
CA GLY A 577 2.38 -14.42 4.83
C GLY A 577 3.02 -15.13 6.03
N LEU A 578 4.01 -14.48 6.68
CA LEU A 578 4.67 -15.01 7.88
C LEU A 578 3.70 -15.15 9.08
N GLN A 579 2.83 -14.16 9.31
CA GLN A 579 1.82 -14.25 10.38
C GLN A 579 0.86 -15.42 10.16
N ILE A 580 0.37 -15.59 8.93
CA ILE A 580 -0.53 -16.70 8.57
C ILE A 580 0.19 -18.04 8.72
N GLN A 581 1.42 -18.15 8.24
CA GLN A 581 2.23 -19.36 8.41
C GLN A 581 2.45 -19.68 9.89
N ALA A 582 2.76 -18.68 10.73
CA ALA A 582 2.92 -18.84 12.17
C ALA A 582 1.65 -19.39 12.83
N LYS A 583 0.47 -18.85 12.45
CA LYS A 583 -0.83 -19.36 12.92
C LYS A 583 -1.04 -20.83 12.56
N LEU A 584 -0.78 -21.19 11.30
CA LEU A 584 -0.93 -22.57 10.83
C LEU A 584 0.05 -23.54 11.52
N LEU A 585 1.22 -23.05 11.94
CA LEU A 585 2.22 -23.80 12.69
C LEU A 585 1.96 -23.83 14.20
N GLY A 586 0.99 -23.05 14.71
CA GLY A 586 0.71 -22.93 16.13
C GLY A 586 1.75 -22.14 16.93
N LEU A 587 2.48 -21.25 16.27
CA LEU A 587 3.50 -20.37 16.87
C LEU A 587 2.90 -19.02 17.33
N MET A 588 1.69 -18.72 16.90
CA MET A 588 0.99 -17.47 17.19
C MET A 588 -0.37 -17.72 17.83
#